data_f35f759a9c57cf6e0b117a2eb4c823d6
#
_entry.id   f35f759a9c57cf6e0b117a2eb4c823d6
#
_cell.length_a   1.000
_cell.length_b   1.000
_cell.length_c   1.000
_cell.angle_alpha   90.00
_cell.angle_beta   90.00
_cell.angle_gamma   90.00
#
_symmetry.space_group_name_H-M   'P 1'
#
loop_
_entity.id
_entity.type
_entity.pdbx_description
1 polymer ?
#
loop_
_entity_poly.entity_id
_entity_poly.type
_entity_poly.pdbx_seq_one_letter_code
_entity_poly.pdbx_strand_id
1 'polypeptide(L)'
;VLGPLTARFGSAKGSLPGGCAIGARPVDQHIKALKTLGADIAIDHGYVTARAARLKGARVVTDMVTVTGTENILMAAVLAEGTTVIENAAREPEIVDLAAMLNAMGAKIRGAGSPVIEVEGVAKLHGTEHRVVADRIETGTFLCAALATRGDVLVTHAAPATLEAVIGKLREAGATVETGSDWIR
;
A
#
# COMPACT_ATOMS: atom_id res chain seq x y z
N VAL A 1 -1.94 9.19 3.41
CA VAL A 1 -3.28 9.83 3.55
C VAL A 1 -3.41 11.16 2.79
N LEU A 2 -2.30 11.77 2.32
CA LEU A 2 -2.34 13.06 1.62
C LEU A 2 -3.14 12.95 0.31
N GLY A 3 -2.89 11.88 -0.48
CA GLY A 3 -3.55 11.63 -1.76
C GLY A 3 -5.07 11.50 -1.67
N PRO A 4 -5.60 10.55 -0.88
CA PRO A 4 -7.05 10.36 -0.76
C PRO A 4 -7.77 11.58 -0.19
N LEU A 5 -7.16 12.30 0.76
CA LEU A 5 -7.77 13.52 1.30
C LEU A 5 -7.82 14.63 0.25
N THR A 6 -6.74 14.82 -0.54
CA THR A 6 -6.72 15.79 -1.63
C THR A 6 -7.74 15.44 -2.71
N ALA A 7 -7.82 14.16 -3.09
CA ALA A 7 -8.75 13.70 -4.12
C ALA A 7 -10.23 13.90 -3.69
N ARG A 8 -10.53 13.66 -2.41
CA ARG A 8 -11.91 13.73 -1.88
C ARG A 8 -12.36 15.15 -1.54
N PHE A 9 -11.47 15.95 -0.94
CA PHE A 9 -11.83 17.24 -0.35
C PHE A 9 -11.24 18.44 -1.08
N GLY A 10 -10.44 18.22 -2.12
CA GLY A 10 -9.77 19.28 -2.88
C GLY A 10 -8.55 19.88 -2.16
N SER A 11 -8.35 19.58 -0.88
CA SER A 11 -7.18 20.02 -0.12
C SER A 11 -6.87 19.08 1.04
N ALA A 12 -5.57 18.99 1.36
CA ALA A 12 -5.09 18.28 2.54
C ALA A 12 -3.84 18.96 3.10
N LYS A 13 -3.69 18.93 4.42
CA LYS A 13 -2.47 19.37 5.10
C LYS A 13 -2.06 18.30 6.11
N GLY A 14 -0.80 17.90 6.08
CA GLY A 14 -0.23 16.93 7.00
C GLY A 14 1.19 17.33 7.39
N SER A 15 1.65 16.90 8.57
CA SER A 15 3.05 17.00 8.94
C SER A 15 3.90 16.09 8.07
N LEU A 16 5.15 16.47 7.83
CA LEU A 16 6.14 15.53 7.30
C LEU A 16 6.25 14.33 8.26
N PRO A 17 6.43 13.11 7.74
CA PRO A 17 6.51 11.94 8.59
C PRO A 17 7.72 12.04 9.52
N GLY A 18 7.45 11.87 10.81
CA GLY A 18 8.44 11.70 11.85
C GLY A 18 8.37 10.30 12.43
N GLY A 19 9.06 10.05 13.51
CA GLY A 19 8.82 8.93 14.41
C GLY A 19 9.87 7.82 14.35
N CYS A 20 10.04 7.06 13.32
CA CYS A 20 11.02 5.99 13.35
C CYS A 20 12.44 6.52 13.11
N ALA A 21 13.32 6.38 14.10
CA ALA A 21 14.70 6.87 14.06
C ALA A 21 15.65 6.05 13.16
N ILE A 22 15.11 5.21 12.26
CA ILE A 22 15.88 4.31 11.40
C ILE A 22 16.49 5.05 10.19
N GLY A 23 16.03 6.28 9.90
CA GLY A 23 16.55 7.08 8.77
C GLY A 23 15.55 8.09 8.22
N ALA A 24 15.97 8.80 7.17
CA ALA A 24 15.09 9.73 6.45
C ALA A 24 13.90 8.97 5.83
N ARG A 25 12.70 9.51 5.99
CA ARG A 25 11.51 8.99 5.33
C ARG A 25 11.16 9.91 4.16
N PRO A 26 11.68 9.64 2.96
CA PRO A 26 11.46 10.48 1.80
C PRO A 26 9.97 10.44 1.42
N VAL A 27 9.38 11.61 1.22
CA VAL A 27 8.01 11.78 0.73
C VAL A 27 7.99 12.27 -0.71
N ASP A 28 9.15 12.37 -1.34
CA ASP A 28 9.38 12.89 -2.68
C ASP A 28 8.53 12.16 -3.73
N GLN A 29 8.45 10.82 -3.67
CA GLN A 29 7.66 10.03 -4.60
C GLN A 29 6.15 10.33 -4.47
N HIS A 30 5.65 10.51 -3.24
CA HIS A 30 4.26 10.91 -2.99
C HIS A 30 3.98 12.31 -3.56
N ILE A 31 4.88 13.26 -3.33
CA ILE A 31 4.75 14.64 -3.79
C ILE A 31 4.84 14.71 -5.31
N LYS A 32 5.83 14.04 -5.92
CA LYS A 32 6.02 13.95 -7.36
C LYS A 32 4.77 13.41 -8.05
N ALA A 33 4.24 12.30 -7.53
CA ALA A 33 3.04 11.67 -8.08
C ALA A 33 1.81 12.57 -7.99
N LEU A 34 1.54 13.19 -6.84
CA LEU A 34 0.39 14.09 -6.70
C LEU A 34 0.52 15.35 -7.56
N LYS A 35 1.73 15.90 -7.75
CA LYS A 35 1.98 16.98 -8.71
C LYS A 35 1.70 16.52 -10.14
N THR A 36 2.09 15.31 -10.52
CA THR A 36 1.79 14.72 -11.84
C THR A 36 0.28 14.58 -12.05
N LEU A 37 -0.48 14.26 -10.98
CA LEU A 37 -1.94 14.25 -11.00
C LEU A 37 -2.58 15.66 -10.94
N GLY A 38 -1.77 16.73 -10.96
CA GLY A 38 -2.24 18.12 -11.03
C GLY A 38 -2.47 18.80 -9.68
N ALA A 39 -1.97 18.25 -8.58
CA ALA A 39 -2.02 18.93 -7.29
C ALA A 39 -0.95 20.03 -7.19
N ASP A 40 -1.34 21.19 -6.66
CA ASP A 40 -0.42 22.20 -6.17
C ASP A 40 0.05 21.80 -4.76
N ILE A 41 1.37 21.70 -4.56
CA ILE A 41 1.95 21.24 -3.30
C ILE A 41 2.97 22.24 -2.78
N ALA A 42 2.76 22.71 -1.58
CA ALA A 42 3.67 23.52 -0.81
C ALA A 42 4.19 22.73 0.42
N ILE A 43 5.48 22.95 0.73
CA ILE A 43 6.10 22.45 1.96
C ILE A 43 6.55 23.67 2.74
N ASP A 44 6.03 23.80 3.96
CA ASP A 44 6.31 24.93 4.82
C ASP A 44 6.31 24.51 6.29
N HIS A 45 7.34 24.93 7.04
CA HIS A 45 7.49 24.67 8.47
C HIS A 45 7.22 23.21 8.89
N GLY A 46 7.70 22.22 8.10
CA GLY A 46 7.51 20.80 8.39
C GLY A 46 6.13 20.23 8.03
N TYR A 47 5.31 21.01 7.32
CA TYR A 47 4.01 20.58 6.81
C TYR A 47 4.02 20.49 5.29
N VAL A 48 3.31 19.50 4.75
CA VAL A 48 2.96 19.39 3.34
C VAL A 48 1.50 19.80 3.19
N THR A 49 1.25 20.74 2.31
CA THR A 49 -0.11 21.14 1.92
C THR A 49 -0.29 20.80 0.44
N ALA A 50 -1.33 20.01 0.12
CA ALA A 50 -1.71 19.70 -1.25
C ALA A 50 -3.09 20.31 -1.55
N ARG A 51 -3.26 20.86 -2.76
CA ARG A 51 -4.52 21.46 -3.22
C ARG A 51 -4.77 21.06 -4.67
N ALA A 52 -5.99 20.70 -4.99
CA ALA A 52 -6.45 20.49 -6.36
C ALA A 52 -7.97 20.65 -6.40
N ALA A 53 -8.50 21.40 -7.34
CA ALA A 53 -9.94 21.45 -7.56
C ALA A 53 -10.48 20.04 -7.90
N ARG A 54 -9.73 19.32 -8.75
CA ARG A 54 -9.90 17.90 -9.05
C ARG A 54 -8.56 17.36 -9.57
N LEU A 55 -8.16 16.19 -9.11
CA LEU A 55 -6.99 15.49 -9.68
C LEU A 55 -7.32 14.99 -11.09
N LYS A 56 -6.30 14.90 -11.94
CA LYS A 56 -6.42 14.42 -13.33
C LYS A 56 -5.59 13.16 -13.51
N GLY A 57 -6.15 12.20 -14.20
CA GLY A 57 -5.45 10.98 -14.58
C GLY A 57 -4.21 11.29 -15.40
N ALA A 58 -3.12 10.58 -15.10
CA ALA A 58 -1.84 10.76 -15.75
C ALA A 58 -1.00 9.48 -15.71
N ARG A 59 0.07 9.44 -16.49
CA ARG A 59 1.10 8.42 -16.34
C ARG A 59 2.05 8.82 -15.21
N VAL A 60 2.07 8.02 -14.16
CA VAL A 60 2.90 8.23 -12.98
C VAL A 60 3.96 7.13 -12.94
N VAL A 61 5.22 7.51 -13.07
CA VAL A 61 6.37 6.60 -12.97
C VAL A 61 7.07 6.87 -11.66
N THR A 62 7.16 5.86 -10.78
CA THR A 62 7.92 5.97 -9.54
C THR A 62 9.38 5.65 -9.78
N ASP A 63 10.29 6.47 -9.23
CA ASP A 63 11.73 6.29 -9.42
C ASP A 63 12.25 5.06 -8.67
N MET A 64 11.54 4.67 -7.62
CA MET A 64 11.78 3.45 -6.86
C MET A 64 10.44 2.80 -6.46
N VAL A 65 10.47 1.49 -6.30
CA VAL A 65 9.30 0.76 -5.79
C VAL A 65 9.03 1.20 -4.35
N THR A 66 7.81 1.63 -4.08
CA THR A 66 7.37 2.06 -2.75
C THR A 66 5.94 1.61 -2.48
N VAL A 67 5.74 0.85 -1.42
CA VAL A 67 4.42 0.32 -1.02
C VAL A 67 3.49 1.48 -0.70
N THR A 68 3.85 2.29 0.31
CA THR A 68 3.01 3.42 0.76
C THR A 68 2.85 4.51 -0.29
N GLY A 69 3.84 4.67 -1.19
CA GLY A 69 3.73 5.54 -2.36
C GLY A 69 2.66 5.04 -3.33
N THR A 70 2.71 3.76 -3.69
CA THR A 70 1.73 3.12 -4.57
C THR A 70 0.32 3.20 -3.97
N GLU A 71 0.14 2.90 -2.68
CA GLU A 71 -1.13 3.01 -1.97
C GLU A 71 -1.70 4.45 -2.03
N ASN A 72 -0.86 5.44 -1.73
CA ASN A 72 -1.27 6.84 -1.72
C ASN A 72 -1.69 7.31 -3.12
N ILE A 73 -0.94 6.92 -4.17
CA ILE A 73 -1.25 7.24 -5.57
C ILE A 73 -2.54 6.53 -6.00
N LEU A 74 -2.68 5.26 -5.68
CA LEU A 74 -3.84 4.44 -6.01
C LEU A 74 -5.12 5.05 -5.43
N MET A 75 -5.12 5.38 -4.13
CA MET A 75 -6.25 6.03 -3.46
C MET A 75 -6.55 7.44 -3.99
N ALA A 76 -5.56 8.15 -4.51
CA ALA A 76 -5.78 9.44 -5.15
C ALA A 76 -6.38 9.28 -6.55
N ALA A 77 -5.87 8.32 -7.33
CA ALA A 77 -6.24 8.09 -8.71
C ALA A 77 -7.70 7.63 -8.88
N VAL A 78 -8.25 6.89 -7.93
CA VAL A 78 -9.64 6.38 -8.02
C VAL A 78 -10.69 7.47 -8.11
N LEU A 79 -10.42 8.69 -7.66
CA LEU A 79 -11.31 9.85 -7.77
C LEU A 79 -10.80 10.92 -8.74
N ALA A 80 -9.69 10.67 -9.42
CA ALA A 80 -9.17 11.57 -10.44
C ALA A 80 -10.04 11.54 -11.71
N GLU A 81 -9.96 12.57 -12.52
CA GLU A 81 -10.64 12.63 -13.83
C GLU A 81 -9.81 11.94 -14.91
N GLY A 82 -10.38 10.95 -15.59
CA GLY A 82 -9.68 10.20 -16.63
C GLY A 82 -8.94 8.98 -16.09
N THR A 83 -7.93 8.51 -16.81
CA THR A 83 -7.18 7.28 -16.49
C THR A 83 -5.79 7.61 -15.95
N THR A 84 -5.41 6.95 -14.88
CA THR A 84 -4.05 6.97 -14.31
C THR A 84 -3.37 5.64 -14.59
N VAL A 85 -2.14 5.68 -15.08
CA VAL A 85 -1.27 4.50 -15.20
C VAL A 85 -0.10 4.67 -14.24
N ILE A 86 0.01 3.77 -13.27
CA ILE A 86 1.11 3.74 -12.29
C ILE A 86 2.12 2.72 -12.78
N GLU A 87 3.34 3.16 -13.09
CA GLU A 87 4.45 2.29 -13.49
C GLU A 87 5.49 2.18 -12.39
N ASN A 88 6.18 1.04 -12.34
CA ASN A 88 7.08 0.64 -11.26
C ASN A 88 6.34 0.58 -9.92
N ALA A 89 5.08 0.16 -9.95
CA ALA A 89 4.23 0.02 -8.78
C ALA A 89 4.73 -1.11 -7.86
N ALA A 90 4.47 -0.99 -6.57
CA ALA A 90 4.64 -2.05 -5.60
C ALA A 90 3.67 -3.21 -5.89
N ARG A 91 4.10 -4.44 -5.60
CA ARG A 91 3.38 -5.68 -5.92
C ARG A 91 3.00 -6.48 -4.70
N GLU A 92 3.27 -5.95 -3.53
CA GLU A 92 3.01 -6.59 -2.25
C GLU A 92 1.52 -6.92 -2.08
N PRO A 93 1.20 -7.95 -1.28
CA PRO A 93 -0.19 -8.38 -1.03
C PRO A 93 -1.10 -7.24 -0.56
N GLU A 94 -0.57 -6.28 0.17
CA GLU A 94 -1.29 -5.11 0.68
C GLU A 94 -1.83 -4.23 -0.47
N ILE A 95 -1.10 -4.13 -1.59
CA ILE A 95 -1.56 -3.40 -2.78
C ILE A 95 -2.72 -4.11 -3.45
N VAL A 96 -2.65 -5.44 -3.53
CA VAL A 96 -3.72 -6.27 -4.10
C VAL A 96 -4.98 -6.18 -3.23
N ASP A 97 -4.81 -6.24 -1.91
CA ASP A 97 -5.89 -6.14 -0.93
C ASP A 97 -6.58 -4.77 -0.99
N LEU A 98 -5.78 -3.68 -1.01
CA LEU A 98 -6.30 -2.31 -1.16
C LEU A 98 -7.08 -2.14 -2.47
N ALA A 99 -6.54 -2.65 -3.58
CA ALA A 99 -7.21 -2.58 -4.87
C ALA A 99 -8.53 -3.38 -4.88
N ALA A 100 -8.56 -4.55 -4.23
CA ALA A 100 -9.78 -5.34 -4.07
C ALA A 100 -10.85 -4.58 -3.26
N MET A 101 -10.45 -3.98 -2.14
CA MET A 101 -11.35 -3.14 -1.33
C MET A 101 -11.89 -1.95 -2.14
N LEU A 102 -11.02 -1.21 -2.82
CA LEU A 102 -11.43 -0.05 -3.62
C LEU A 102 -12.35 -0.45 -4.78
N ASN A 103 -12.07 -1.57 -5.46
CA ASN A 103 -12.95 -2.10 -6.50
C ASN A 103 -14.32 -2.52 -5.94
N ALA A 104 -14.36 -3.12 -4.75
CA ALA A 104 -15.62 -3.42 -4.04
C ALA A 104 -16.38 -2.14 -3.64
N MET A 105 -15.69 -1.01 -3.49
CA MET A 105 -16.29 0.32 -3.29
C MET A 105 -16.74 0.99 -4.61
N GLY A 106 -16.54 0.35 -5.76
CA GLY A 106 -16.92 0.87 -7.07
C GLY A 106 -15.80 1.55 -7.85
N ALA A 107 -14.54 1.42 -7.43
CA ALA A 107 -13.40 1.85 -8.24
C ALA A 107 -13.20 0.91 -9.45
N LYS A 108 -12.35 1.33 -10.38
CA LYS A 108 -12.00 0.58 -11.58
C LYS A 108 -10.49 0.45 -11.68
N ILE A 109 -9.93 -0.52 -10.97
CA ILE A 109 -8.50 -0.78 -10.86
C ILE A 109 -8.17 -2.10 -11.53
N ARG A 110 -7.13 -2.13 -12.34
CA ARG A 110 -6.59 -3.33 -13.01
C ARG A 110 -5.08 -3.40 -12.81
N GLY A 111 -4.52 -4.61 -12.83
CA GLY A 111 -3.08 -4.83 -12.76
C GLY A 111 -2.47 -4.76 -11.37
N ALA A 112 -3.25 -4.65 -10.29
CA ALA A 112 -2.73 -4.75 -8.93
C ALA A 112 -1.97 -6.08 -8.72
N GLY A 113 -0.79 -6.03 -8.09
CA GLY A 113 0.14 -7.16 -7.98
C GLY A 113 1.12 -7.28 -9.15
N SER A 114 1.00 -6.43 -10.18
CA SER A 114 1.96 -6.30 -11.26
C SER A 114 2.72 -4.95 -11.18
N PRO A 115 3.82 -4.77 -11.95
CA PRO A 115 4.55 -3.49 -11.94
C PRO A 115 3.80 -2.33 -12.58
N VAL A 116 2.66 -2.60 -13.23
CA VAL A 116 1.83 -1.59 -13.89
C VAL A 116 0.39 -1.72 -13.41
N ILE A 117 -0.14 -0.63 -12.84
CA ILE A 117 -1.52 -0.56 -12.36
C ILE A 117 -2.24 0.53 -13.16
N GLU A 118 -3.40 0.18 -13.71
CA GLU A 118 -4.29 1.10 -14.39
C GLU A 118 -5.51 1.40 -13.53
N VAL A 119 -5.86 2.68 -13.42
CA VAL A 119 -6.98 3.18 -12.64
C VAL A 119 -7.83 4.10 -13.51
N GLU A 120 -9.05 3.70 -13.83
CA GLU A 120 -10.06 4.60 -14.40
C GLU A 120 -10.79 5.31 -13.27
N GLY A 121 -10.65 6.62 -13.20
CA GLY A 121 -11.24 7.42 -12.14
C GLY A 121 -12.76 7.43 -12.18
N VAL A 122 -13.38 7.46 -11.01
CA VAL A 122 -14.83 7.48 -10.84
C VAL A 122 -15.30 8.74 -10.11
N ALA A 123 -16.57 9.12 -10.30
CA ALA A 123 -17.11 10.31 -9.68
C ALA A 123 -17.26 10.19 -8.16
N LYS A 124 -17.54 8.97 -7.67
CA LYS A 124 -17.71 8.68 -6.24
C LYS A 124 -17.50 7.19 -5.97
N LEU A 125 -17.13 6.89 -4.73
CA LEU A 125 -17.12 5.54 -4.17
C LEU A 125 -18.32 5.36 -3.23
N HIS A 126 -18.68 4.10 -2.97
CA HIS A 126 -19.68 3.73 -1.96
C HIS A 126 -19.05 2.90 -0.84
N GLY A 127 -19.80 2.64 0.23
CA GLY A 127 -19.37 1.78 1.32
C GLY A 127 -19.32 0.30 0.89
N THR A 128 -18.46 -0.48 1.53
CA THR A 128 -18.33 -1.92 1.35
C THR A 128 -17.95 -2.58 2.66
N GLU A 129 -18.18 -3.89 2.75
CA GLU A 129 -17.54 -4.74 3.75
C GLU A 129 -16.28 -5.36 3.13
N HIS A 130 -15.17 -5.30 3.84
CA HIS A 130 -13.91 -5.87 3.39
C HIS A 130 -13.14 -6.43 4.58
N ARG A 131 -12.68 -7.67 4.45
CA ARG A 131 -11.77 -8.28 5.42
C ARG A 131 -10.36 -8.02 4.95
N VAL A 132 -9.62 -7.21 5.71
CA VAL A 132 -8.22 -6.88 5.43
C VAL A 132 -7.36 -8.14 5.51
N VAL A 133 -6.41 -8.27 4.60
CA VAL A 133 -5.45 -9.38 4.60
C VAL A 133 -4.66 -9.43 5.92
N ALA A 134 -4.32 -10.64 6.38
CA ALA A 134 -3.52 -10.82 7.58
C ALA A 134 -2.14 -10.14 7.45
N ASP A 135 -1.68 -9.54 8.54
CA ASP A 135 -0.36 -8.91 8.59
C ASP A 135 0.75 -9.96 8.50
N ARG A 136 1.36 -10.07 7.33
CA ARG A 136 2.46 -11.00 7.08
C ARG A 136 3.74 -10.64 7.85
N ILE A 137 3.93 -9.37 8.16
CA ILE A 137 5.12 -8.89 8.89
C ILE A 137 5.01 -9.31 10.37
N GLU A 138 3.84 -9.12 10.97
CA GLU A 138 3.56 -9.60 12.33
C GLU A 138 3.67 -11.12 12.40
N THR A 139 3.02 -11.84 11.49
CA THR A 139 3.07 -13.30 11.40
C THR A 139 4.53 -13.79 11.28
N GLY A 140 5.31 -13.24 10.35
CA GLY A 140 6.71 -13.60 10.16
C GLY A 140 7.57 -13.32 11.40
N THR A 141 7.29 -12.24 12.12
CA THR A 141 7.99 -11.88 13.35
C THR A 141 7.80 -12.95 14.43
N PHE A 142 6.56 -13.42 14.64
CA PHE A 142 6.30 -14.48 15.62
C PHE A 142 6.90 -15.83 15.19
N LEU A 143 6.89 -16.16 13.90
CA LEU A 143 7.55 -17.38 13.41
C LEU A 143 9.07 -17.32 13.62
N CYS A 144 9.71 -16.18 13.37
CA CYS A 144 11.13 -15.99 13.65
C CYS A 144 11.44 -16.09 15.16
N ALA A 145 10.57 -15.54 16.01
CA ALA A 145 10.71 -15.64 17.46
C ALA A 145 10.61 -17.10 17.93
N ALA A 146 9.68 -17.89 17.38
CA ALA A 146 9.54 -19.32 17.68
C ALA A 146 10.84 -20.07 17.35
N LEU A 147 11.40 -19.86 16.14
CA LEU A 147 12.66 -20.50 15.73
C LEU A 147 13.82 -20.09 16.64
N ALA A 148 13.97 -18.80 16.93
CA ALA A 148 15.06 -18.26 17.75
C ALA A 148 15.05 -18.81 19.19
N THR A 149 13.87 -19.11 19.71
CA THR A 149 13.69 -19.65 21.08
C THR A 149 13.53 -21.18 21.13
N ARG A 150 13.60 -21.87 19.98
CA ARG A 150 13.29 -23.30 19.85
C ARG A 150 11.90 -23.62 20.39
N GLY A 151 10.96 -22.70 20.20
CA GLY A 151 9.57 -22.81 20.63
C GLY A 151 8.69 -23.53 19.62
N ASP A 152 7.45 -23.78 20.04
CA ASP A 152 6.37 -24.32 19.21
C ASP A 152 5.21 -23.33 19.27
N VAL A 153 4.86 -22.72 18.15
CA VAL A 153 3.86 -21.66 18.05
C VAL A 153 2.89 -21.96 16.90
N LEU A 154 1.61 -21.87 17.18
CA LEU A 154 0.54 -21.88 16.19
C LEU A 154 0.04 -20.44 15.98
N VAL A 155 0.26 -19.89 14.79
CA VAL A 155 -0.28 -18.60 14.36
C VAL A 155 -1.56 -18.86 13.57
N THR A 156 -2.70 -18.39 14.06
CA THR A 156 -4.01 -18.51 13.42
C THR A 156 -4.40 -17.21 12.71
N HIS A 157 -5.36 -17.30 11.79
CA HIS A 157 -5.79 -16.17 10.94
C HIS A 157 -4.62 -15.56 10.14
N ALA A 158 -3.64 -16.41 9.79
CA ALA A 158 -2.51 -16.05 8.93
C ALA A 158 -2.87 -16.19 7.45
N ALA A 159 -2.04 -15.65 6.58
CA ALA A 159 -2.12 -15.83 5.13
C ALA A 159 -0.84 -16.50 4.61
N PRO A 160 -0.69 -17.83 4.70
CA PRO A 160 0.56 -18.55 4.38
C PRO A 160 1.10 -18.24 2.98
N ALA A 161 0.22 -18.09 1.99
CA ALA A 161 0.59 -17.76 0.61
C ALA A 161 1.34 -16.42 0.48
N THR A 162 1.20 -15.51 1.44
CA THR A 162 1.94 -14.23 1.45
C THR A 162 3.32 -14.33 2.10
N LEU A 163 3.66 -15.50 2.66
CA LEU A 163 4.85 -15.77 3.47
C LEU A 163 5.76 -16.87 2.91
N GLU A 164 5.53 -17.33 1.70
CA GLU A 164 6.27 -18.47 1.12
C GLU A 164 7.79 -18.30 1.20
N ALA A 165 8.31 -17.11 0.90
CA ALA A 165 9.74 -16.82 0.98
C ALA A 165 10.27 -16.90 2.42
N VAL A 166 9.51 -16.40 3.41
CA VAL A 166 9.88 -16.47 4.84
C VAL A 166 9.84 -17.90 5.31
N ILE A 167 8.76 -18.65 5.01
CA ILE A 167 8.60 -20.07 5.36
C ILE A 167 9.74 -20.90 4.77
N GLY A 168 10.10 -20.63 3.51
CA GLY A 168 11.25 -21.30 2.86
C GLY A 168 12.54 -21.07 3.65
N LYS A 169 12.83 -19.83 4.06
CA LYS A 169 14.03 -19.51 4.84
C LYS A 169 14.03 -20.09 6.25
N LEU A 170 12.87 -20.15 6.91
CA LEU A 170 12.75 -20.81 8.21
C LEU A 170 13.04 -22.32 8.11
N ARG A 171 12.54 -22.99 7.07
CA ARG A 171 12.83 -24.41 6.79
C ARG A 171 14.31 -24.65 6.50
N GLU A 172 14.94 -23.78 5.68
CA GLU A 172 16.40 -23.84 5.43
C GLU A 172 17.21 -23.67 6.72
N ALA A 173 16.73 -22.86 7.66
CA ALA A 173 17.33 -22.68 8.98
C ALA A 173 17.07 -23.85 9.95
N GLY A 174 16.33 -24.89 9.53
CA GLY A 174 16.08 -26.10 10.31
C GLY A 174 14.76 -26.12 11.07
N ALA A 175 13.85 -25.16 10.83
CA ALA A 175 12.51 -25.21 11.42
C ALA A 175 11.63 -26.24 10.71
N THR A 176 10.80 -26.95 11.49
CA THR A 176 9.65 -27.67 10.97
C THR A 176 8.49 -26.69 10.87
N VAL A 177 8.00 -26.44 9.63
CA VAL A 177 6.92 -25.49 9.41
C VAL A 177 5.78 -26.19 8.67
N GLU A 178 4.64 -26.26 9.31
CA GLU A 178 3.38 -26.74 8.75
C GLU A 178 2.46 -25.56 8.43
N THR A 179 1.65 -25.68 7.38
CA THR A 179 0.74 -24.62 6.96
C THR A 179 -0.63 -25.19 6.63
N GLY A 180 -1.68 -24.50 7.01
CA GLY A 180 -3.05 -24.75 6.56
C GLY A 180 -3.55 -23.63 5.67
N SER A 181 -4.87 -23.50 5.54
CA SER A 181 -5.49 -22.43 4.74
C SER A 181 -5.33 -21.06 5.38
N ASP A 182 -5.33 -20.98 6.71
CA ASP A 182 -5.33 -19.75 7.50
C ASP A 182 -4.50 -19.85 8.79
N TRP A 183 -3.56 -20.77 8.84
CA TRP A 183 -2.66 -20.95 9.96
C TRP A 183 -1.27 -21.43 9.54
N ILE A 184 -0.30 -21.18 10.42
CA ILE A 184 1.11 -21.63 10.31
C ILE A 184 1.57 -22.10 11.68
N ARG A 185 2.22 -23.26 11.73
CA ARG A 185 2.87 -23.80 12.94
C ARG A 185 4.33 -24.07 12.66
#